data_fce538a87ba29127d210c1a1c4c82142
#
_entry.id   fce538a87ba29127d210c1a1c4c82142
#
_cell.length_a   1.000
_cell.length_b   1.000
_cell.length_c   1.000
_cell.angle_alpha   90.00
_cell.angle_beta   90.00
_cell.angle_gamma   90.00
#
_symmetry.space_group_name_H-M   'P 1'
#
loop_
_entity.id
_entity.type
_entity.pdbx_description
1 polymer ?
#
loop_
_entity_poly.entity_id
_entity_poly.type
_entity_poly.pdbx_seq_one_letter_code
_entity_poly.pdbx_strand_id
1 'polypeptide(L)'
;TFSEKPAETQKSLGITLWSDNFDNPGNWTIDNSGQSGIEYGWNINNVSDGWYSANGINSTGGGNYAELVNGDPTQTPGTQALAVTYTLTTANPIDISALGGTNHVSLSFEQYGARFNDLQEIQISYDGVTFVTVGDNLDKSVLSASGGSAYSNPDVKSINLATTLPANP
;
A
#
# COMPACT_ATOMS: atom_id res chain seq x y z
N THR A 1 -38.87 33.85 19.78
CA THR A 1 -37.83 33.67 18.74
C THR A 1 -37.41 32.20 18.79
N PHE A 2 -37.89 31.42 17.80
CA PHE A 2 -37.40 30.05 17.58
C PHE A 2 -36.04 30.18 16.88
N SER A 3 -34.99 29.64 17.51
CA SER A 3 -33.71 29.45 16.89
C SER A 3 -33.82 28.20 16.00
N GLU A 4 -33.70 28.33 14.70
CA GLU A 4 -33.55 27.17 13.80
C GLU A 4 -32.23 26.45 14.17
N LYS A 5 -32.34 25.15 14.47
CA LYS A 5 -31.19 24.29 14.60
C LYS A 5 -30.46 24.26 13.25
N PRO A 6 -29.13 24.49 13.17
CA PRO A 6 -28.40 24.38 11.91
C PRO A 6 -28.66 22.99 11.28
N ALA A 7 -28.98 22.94 10.00
CA ALA A 7 -29.13 21.70 9.27
C ALA A 7 -27.83 20.89 9.42
N GLU A 8 -27.97 19.67 9.93
CA GLU A 8 -26.84 18.74 9.97
C GLU A 8 -26.44 18.45 8.53
N THR A 9 -25.22 18.82 8.18
CA THR A 9 -24.64 18.48 6.89
C THR A 9 -24.59 16.95 6.81
N GLN A 10 -25.46 16.36 5.99
CA GLN A 10 -25.38 14.93 5.71
C GLN A 10 -23.97 14.63 5.18
N LYS A 11 -23.21 13.87 5.97
CA LYS A 11 -21.93 13.35 5.54
C LYS A 11 -22.21 12.40 4.38
N SER A 12 -21.86 12.77 3.17
CA SER A 12 -21.95 11.89 2.02
C SER A 12 -21.15 10.63 2.33
N LEU A 13 -21.83 9.48 2.35
CA LEU A 13 -21.14 8.19 2.40
C LEU A 13 -20.43 8.02 1.06
N GLY A 14 -19.12 7.97 1.09
CA GLY A 14 -18.31 7.72 -0.12
C GLY A 14 -18.71 6.38 -0.76
N ILE A 15 -18.60 6.30 -2.07
CA ILE A 15 -18.72 5.03 -2.79
C ILE A 15 -17.36 4.36 -2.86
N THR A 16 -17.32 3.03 -2.69
CA THR A 16 -16.12 2.23 -2.94
C THR A 16 -16.07 1.94 -4.44
N LEU A 17 -15.06 2.47 -5.12
CA LEU A 17 -14.84 2.24 -6.54
C LEU A 17 -14.16 0.90 -6.80
N TRP A 18 -13.27 0.52 -5.90
CA TRP A 18 -12.51 -0.70 -5.99
C TRP A 18 -12.06 -1.14 -4.59
N SER A 19 -11.99 -2.45 -4.38
CA SER A 19 -11.40 -3.04 -3.18
C SER A 19 -10.83 -4.41 -3.50
N ASP A 20 -9.78 -4.81 -2.78
CA ASP A 20 -9.17 -6.12 -2.88
C ASP A 20 -8.69 -6.56 -1.49
N ASN A 21 -8.79 -7.84 -1.22
CA ASN A 21 -8.34 -8.48 0.02
C ASN A 21 -7.23 -9.51 -0.21
N PHE A 22 -6.63 -9.52 -1.39
CA PHE A 22 -5.57 -10.43 -1.83
C PHE A 22 -5.95 -11.91 -1.93
N ASP A 23 -7.22 -12.29 -1.76
CA ASP A 23 -7.64 -13.68 -1.91
C ASP A 23 -7.50 -14.20 -3.35
N ASN A 24 -7.51 -13.29 -4.32
CA ASN A 24 -7.21 -13.60 -5.72
C ASN A 24 -5.88 -12.97 -6.16
N PRO A 25 -4.75 -13.68 -6.07
CA PRO A 25 -3.45 -13.15 -6.50
C PRO A 25 -3.41 -12.70 -7.97
N GLY A 26 -4.31 -13.21 -8.81
CA GLY A 26 -4.43 -12.80 -10.23
C GLY A 26 -4.90 -11.36 -10.45
N ASN A 27 -5.38 -10.68 -9.41
CA ASN A 27 -5.68 -9.25 -9.45
C ASN A 27 -4.42 -8.37 -9.41
N TRP A 28 -3.24 -9.00 -9.22
CA TRP A 28 -1.98 -8.32 -9.03
C TRP A 28 -0.89 -8.84 -9.97
N THR A 29 -0.02 -7.94 -10.38
CA THR A 29 1.22 -8.24 -11.10
C THR A 29 2.39 -7.96 -10.18
N ILE A 30 3.25 -8.96 -10.02
CA ILE A 30 4.46 -8.88 -9.19
C ILE A 30 5.67 -8.84 -10.11
N ASP A 31 6.57 -7.87 -9.88
CA ASP A 31 7.91 -7.87 -10.42
C ASP A 31 8.92 -7.89 -9.27
N ASN A 32 9.59 -9.01 -9.13
CA ASN A 32 10.65 -9.23 -8.14
C ASN A 32 12.05 -9.12 -8.77
N SER A 33 12.23 -8.22 -9.74
CA SER A 33 13.53 -7.95 -10.39
C SER A 33 14.15 -9.19 -11.04
N GLY A 34 13.31 -10.04 -11.62
CA GLY A 34 13.74 -11.26 -12.34
C GLY A 34 14.22 -12.40 -11.45
N GLN A 35 14.00 -12.34 -10.16
CA GLN A 35 14.35 -13.43 -9.23
C GLN A 35 13.43 -14.64 -9.44
N SER A 36 14.03 -15.81 -9.54
CA SER A 36 13.34 -17.10 -9.56
C SER A 36 13.54 -17.81 -8.22
N GLY A 37 12.46 -18.06 -7.49
CA GLY A 37 12.54 -18.67 -6.17
C GLY A 37 12.69 -17.59 -5.08
N ILE A 38 11.60 -17.29 -4.46
CA ILE A 38 11.39 -16.05 -3.73
C ILE A 38 11.99 -16.18 -2.34
N GLU A 39 13.23 -15.74 -2.20
CA GLU A 39 13.77 -15.42 -0.89
C GLU A 39 13.45 -13.97 -0.52
N TYR A 40 13.37 -13.07 -1.52
CA TYR A 40 13.06 -11.66 -1.37
C TYR A 40 12.04 -11.19 -2.41
N GLY A 41 11.35 -10.11 -2.11
CA GLY A 41 10.34 -9.51 -2.98
C GLY A 41 8.91 -9.71 -2.49
N TRP A 42 7.95 -9.43 -3.36
CA TRP A 42 6.54 -9.58 -3.06
C TRP A 42 6.06 -11.01 -3.18
N ASN A 43 5.23 -11.42 -2.21
CA ASN A 43 4.48 -12.66 -2.22
C ASN A 43 3.03 -12.40 -1.76
N ILE A 44 2.06 -13.14 -2.29
CA ILE A 44 0.65 -13.05 -1.89
C ILE A 44 0.20 -14.43 -1.41
N ASN A 45 0.04 -14.56 -0.11
CA ASN A 45 -0.47 -15.76 0.57
C ASN A 45 -0.89 -15.41 2.01
N ASN A 46 -1.07 -16.40 2.86
CA ASN A 46 -1.40 -16.24 4.27
C ASN A 46 -0.28 -16.72 5.22
N VAL A 47 0.92 -16.84 4.70
CA VAL A 47 2.12 -17.26 5.45
C VAL A 47 3.03 -16.06 5.63
N SER A 48 3.49 -15.81 6.86
CA SER A 48 4.44 -14.76 7.14
C SER A 48 5.86 -15.31 7.06
N ASP A 49 6.61 -14.86 6.06
CA ASP A 49 7.98 -15.31 5.78
C ASP A 49 9.05 -14.31 6.29
N GLY A 50 8.65 -13.07 6.58
CA GLY A 50 9.57 -12.03 7.07
C GLY A 50 10.07 -12.29 8.49
N TRP A 51 11.36 -12.07 8.73
CA TRP A 51 11.97 -12.26 10.05
C TRP A 51 11.35 -11.36 11.14
N TYR A 52 10.75 -10.25 10.75
CA TYR A 52 10.14 -9.30 11.67
C TYR A 52 8.66 -9.61 11.96
N SER A 53 7.97 -10.23 11.05
CA SER A 53 6.53 -10.48 11.14
C SER A 53 6.19 -11.90 11.57
N ALA A 54 6.63 -12.29 12.78
CA ALA A 54 6.38 -13.63 13.31
C ALA A 54 4.89 -14.04 13.34
N ASN A 55 3.95 -13.08 13.21
CA ASN A 55 2.52 -13.32 13.31
C ASN A 55 1.71 -12.83 12.11
N GLY A 56 2.35 -12.27 11.08
CA GLY A 56 1.63 -11.65 9.96
C GLY A 56 0.81 -10.42 10.34
N ILE A 57 0.05 -9.92 9.40
CA ILE A 57 -0.86 -8.79 9.61
C ILE A 57 -2.20 -9.28 10.19
N ASN A 58 -2.73 -8.57 11.20
CA ASN A 58 -4.11 -8.75 11.68
C ASN A 58 -5.08 -7.94 10.83
N SER A 59 -5.16 -8.25 9.53
CA SER A 59 -6.05 -7.56 8.63
C SER A 59 -7.52 -7.77 8.98
N THR A 60 -8.32 -6.72 8.84
CA THR A 60 -9.79 -6.82 8.97
C THR A 60 -10.43 -7.56 7.80
N GLY A 61 -9.74 -7.66 6.65
CA GLY A 61 -10.16 -8.43 5.49
C GLY A 61 -10.02 -9.95 5.68
N GLY A 62 -9.13 -10.38 6.57
CA GLY A 62 -8.78 -11.80 6.74
C GLY A 62 -8.15 -12.40 5.47
N GLY A 63 -7.87 -13.70 5.49
CA GLY A 63 -7.38 -14.42 4.30
C GLY A 63 -5.92 -14.14 3.95
N ASN A 64 -5.66 -13.96 2.67
CA ASN A 64 -4.33 -13.65 2.15
C ASN A 64 -3.94 -12.19 2.38
N TYR A 65 -2.66 -11.92 2.25
CA TYR A 65 -2.09 -10.57 2.22
C TYR A 65 -0.88 -10.52 1.30
N ALA A 66 -0.49 -9.33 0.88
CA ALA A 66 0.76 -9.12 0.16
C ALA A 66 1.87 -8.84 1.17
N GLU A 67 2.91 -9.66 1.16
CA GLU A 67 4.11 -9.48 1.98
C GLU A 67 5.29 -9.09 1.10
N LEU A 68 6.03 -8.08 1.53
CA LEU A 68 7.33 -7.75 0.96
C LEU A 68 8.43 -8.22 1.91
N VAL A 69 9.19 -9.21 1.50
CA VAL A 69 10.44 -9.58 2.16
C VAL A 69 11.55 -8.71 1.54
N ASN A 70 11.95 -7.69 2.28
CA ASN A 70 12.95 -6.73 1.80
C ASN A 70 14.36 -7.31 1.93
N GLY A 71 15.12 -7.25 0.85
CA GLY A 71 16.50 -7.69 0.80
C GLY A 71 17.04 -7.70 -0.61
N ASP A 72 18.32 -8.03 -0.74
CA ASP A 72 19.01 -8.21 -2.01
C ASP A 72 19.68 -9.59 -2.03
N PRO A 73 19.21 -10.53 -2.85
CA PRO A 73 19.70 -11.89 -2.89
C PRO A 73 21.14 -11.99 -3.42
N THR A 74 21.64 -10.94 -4.05
CA THR A 74 23.03 -10.90 -4.56
C THR A 74 24.04 -10.54 -3.48
N GLN A 75 23.56 -10.11 -2.29
CA GLN A 75 24.39 -9.65 -1.19
C GLN A 75 24.52 -10.69 -0.08
N THR A 76 25.70 -10.73 0.55
CA THR A 76 25.88 -11.50 1.77
C THR A 76 25.05 -10.87 2.90
N PRO A 77 24.31 -11.66 3.70
CA PRO A 77 23.56 -11.14 4.83
C PRO A 77 24.43 -10.24 5.73
N GLY A 78 23.91 -9.05 6.04
CA GLY A 78 24.61 -8.05 6.87
C GLY A 78 25.50 -7.09 6.09
N THR A 79 25.68 -7.25 4.79
CA THR A 79 26.29 -6.23 3.93
C THR A 79 25.21 -5.22 3.48
N GLN A 80 25.64 -4.01 3.11
CA GLN A 80 24.70 -3.01 2.61
C GLN A 80 24.19 -3.45 1.24
N ALA A 81 22.88 -3.68 1.14
CA ALA A 81 22.23 -4.06 -0.10
C ALA A 81 22.38 -2.94 -1.15
N LEU A 82 22.54 -3.34 -2.40
CA LEU A 82 22.33 -2.43 -3.52
C LEU A 82 20.83 -2.09 -3.59
N ALA A 83 20.49 -0.95 -4.19
CA ALA A 83 19.09 -0.58 -4.37
C ALA A 83 18.43 -1.56 -5.35
N VAL A 84 17.55 -2.42 -4.82
CA VAL A 84 16.72 -3.34 -5.61
C VAL A 84 15.27 -2.84 -5.48
N THR A 85 14.56 -2.78 -6.61
CA THR A 85 13.16 -2.36 -6.65
C THR A 85 12.28 -3.58 -6.88
N TYR A 86 11.30 -3.76 -6.02
CA TYR A 86 10.25 -4.77 -6.13
C TYR A 86 8.91 -4.06 -6.30
N THR A 87 8.11 -4.48 -7.27
CA THR A 87 6.81 -3.84 -7.52
C THR A 87 5.65 -4.80 -7.38
N LEU A 88 4.53 -4.27 -6.86
CA LEU A 88 3.24 -4.90 -6.80
C LEU A 88 2.23 -3.95 -7.43
N THR A 89 1.62 -4.35 -8.53
CA THR A 89 0.75 -3.48 -9.34
C THR A 89 -0.57 -4.18 -9.59
N THR A 90 -1.69 -3.44 -9.61
CA THR A 90 -2.99 -4.01 -10.03
C THR A 90 -2.89 -4.54 -11.45
N ALA A 91 -3.35 -5.77 -11.69
CA ALA A 91 -3.26 -6.41 -13.01
C ALA A 91 -4.12 -5.71 -14.06
N ASN A 92 -5.17 -5.01 -13.62
CA ASN A 92 -6.08 -4.26 -14.48
C ASN A 92 -6.23 -2.83 -13.97
N PRO A 93 -6.51 -1.87 -14.86
CA PRO A 93 -6.87 -0.51 -14.46
C PRO A 93 -8.12 -0.49 -13.57
N ILE A 94 -8.14 0.41 -12.61
CA ILE A 94 -9.30 0.66 -11.76
C ILE A 94 -10.21 1.66 -12.49
N ASP A 95 -11.47 1.28 -12.72
CA ASP A 95 -12.46 2.16 -13.34
C ASP A 95 -12.89 3.26 -12.37
N ILE A 96 -12.61 4.50 -12.74
CA ILE A 96 -12.97 5.70 -11.98
C ILE A 96 -14.06 6.54 -12.68
N SER A 97 -14.70 6.03 -13.73
CA SER A 97 -15.72 6.75 -14.52
C SER A 97 -16.93 7.18 -13.67
N ALA A 98 -17.23 6.47 -12.59
CA ALA A 98 -18.32 6.80 -11.67
C ALA A 98 -18.08 8.07 -10.83
N LEU A 99 -16.86 8.66 -10.88
CA LEU A 99 -16.54 9.86 -10.08
C LEU A 99 -17.29 11.11 -10.53
N GLY A 100 -17.74 11.18 -11.79
CA GLY A 100 -18.59 12.27 -12.29
C GLY A 100 -18.01 13.66 -12.07
N GLY A 101 -16.69 13.84 -12.09
CA GLY A 101 -16.02 15.11 -11.86
C GLY A 101 -15.91 15.52 -10.39
N THR A 102 -16.18 14.66 -9.44
CA THR A 102 -15.91 14.88 -8.01
C THR A 102 -14.47 14.56 -7.68
N ASN A 103 -13.84 15.43 -6.87
CA ASN A 103 -12.40 15.40 -6.66
C ASN A 103 -11.99 14.79 -5.30
N HIS A 104 -12.85 14.00 -4.68
CA HIS A 104 -12.56 13.40 -3.37
C HIS A 104 -12.38 11.89 -3.50
N VAL A 105 -11.22 11.49 -4.00
CA VAL A 105 -10.81 10.08 -4.05
C VAL A 105 -9.71 9.86 -3.04
N SER A 106 -9.81 8.78 -2.29
CA SER A 106 -8.74 8.34 -1.39
C SER A 106 -8.46 6.87 -1.61
N LEU A 107 -7.18 6.51 -1.49
CA LEU A 107 -6.73 5.14 -1.31
C LEU A 107 -6.54 4.90 0.18
N SER A 108 -7.08 3.80 0.70
CA SER A 108 -6.85 3.37 2.07
C SER A 108 -6.52 1.89 2.09
N PHE A 109 -5.53 1.51 2.89
CA PHE A 109 -5.15 0.11 3.05
C PHE A 109 -4.59 -0.13 4.45
N GLU A 110 -4.66 -1.38 4.88
CA GLU A 110 -4.02 -1.85 6.10
C GLU A 110 -2.61 -2.31 5.80
N GLN A 111 -1.70 -1.99 6.70
CA GLN A 111 -0.30 -2.38 6.61
C GLN A 111 0.22 -2.83 7.98
N TYR A 112 1.27 -3.64 7.95
CA TYR A 112 2.01 -4.03 9.14
C TYR A 112 3.48 -4.26 8.77
N GLY A 113 4.38 -4.00 9.69
CA GLY A 113 5.81 -4.18 9.49
C GLY A 113 6.63 -3.12 10.20
N ALA A 114 7.77 -2.79 9.65
CA ALA A 114 8.64 -1.73 10.12
C ALA A 114 9.37 -1.10 8.94
N ARG A 115 9.75 0.16 9.09
CA ARG A 115 10.68 0.80 8.18
C ARG A 115 12.09 0.59 8.71
N PHE A 116 12.96 0.06 7.86
CA PHE A 116 14.41 0.02 8.11
C PHE A 116 15.09 1.17 7.34
N ASN A 117 15.94 0.89 6.36
CA ASN A 117 16.52 1.91 5.48
C ASN A 117 15.92 1.86 4.06
N ASP A 118 14.78 1.20 3.93
CA ASP A 118 14.03 1.06 2.71
C ASP A 118 13.13 2.29 2.45
N LEU A 119 12.84 2.52 1.19
CA LEU A 119 11.80 3.42 0.72
C LEU A 119 10.67 2.58 0.15
N GLN A 120 9.48 2.75 0.71
CA GLN A 120 8.24 2.17 0.19
C GLN A 120 7.42 3.30 -0.39
N GLU A 121 7.04 3.18 -1.64
CA GLU A 121 6.26 4.19 -2.34
C GLU A 121 4.93 3.60 -2.83
N ILE A 122 3.92 4.42 -2.77
CA ILE A 122 2.64 4.18 -3.43
C ILE A 122 2.60 5.07 -4.64
N GLN A 123 2.37 4.47 -5.80
CA GLN A 123 2.36 5.16 -7.08
C GLN A 123 1.06 4.91 -7.81
N ILE A 124 0.65 5.88 -8.63
CA ILE A 124 -0.46 5.74 -9.57
C ILE A 124 0.00 6.03 -10.99
N SER A 125 -0.70 5.43 -11.94
CA SER A 125 -0.49 5.66 -13.37
C SER A 125 -1.83 5.79 -14.09
N TYR A 126 -1.89 6.67 -15.10
CA TYR A 126 -3.07 6.84 -15.96
C TYR A 126 -2.93 6.15 -17.31
N ASP A 127 -1.70 5.82 -17.68
CA ASP A 127 -1.35 5.23 -18.98
C ASP A 127 -0.77 3.82 -18.86
N GLY A 128 -0.57 3.34 -17.63
CA GLY A 128 0.08 2.07 -17.32
C GLY A 128 1.59 2.07 -17.54
N VAL A 129 2.18 3.21 -17.88
CA VAL A 129 3.61 3.35 -18.21
C VAL A 129 4.30 4.36 -17.31
N THR A 130 3.68 5.52 -17.14
CA THR A 130 4.22 6.61 -16.31
C THR A 130 3.60 6.56 -14.93
N PHE A 131 4.43 6.34 -13.91
CA PHE A 131 3.99 6.27 -12.52
C PHE A 131 4.38 7.53 -11.75
N VAL A 132 3.47 8.00 -10.91
CA VAL A 132 3.65 9.17 -10.04
C VAL A 132 3.48 8.75 -8.59
N THR A 133 4.47 9.06 -7.75
CA THR A 133 4.41 8.80 -6.32
C THR A 133 3.34 9.68 -5.65
N VAL A 134 2.44 9.05 -4.92
CA VAL A 134 1.35 9.70 -4.18
C VAL A 134 1.44 9.48 -2.67
N GLY A 135 2.32 8.59 -2.23
CA GLY A 135 2.60 8.34 -0.81
C GLY A 135 3.88 7.53 -0.65
N ASP A 136 4.40 7.56 0.57
CA ASP A 136 5.62 6.84 0.96
C ASP A 136 5.56 6.41 2.44
N ASN A 137 6.65 5.83 2.95
CA ASN A 137 6.82 5.43 4.34
C ASN A 137 7.73 6.38 5.15
N LEU A 138 8.00 7.59 4.64
CA LEU A 138 8.94 8.53 5.29
C LEU A 138 8.37 9.14 6.57
N ASP A 139 7.05 9.05 6.78
CA ASP A 139 6.37 9.41 8.03
C ASP A 139 6.67 8.43 9.19
N LYS A 140 7.25 7.26 8.90
CA LYS A 140 7.61 6.26 9.89
C LYS A 140 9.09 6.39 10.29
N SER A 141 9.37 6.29 11.58
CA SER A 141 10.75 6.27 12.06
C SER A 141 11.46 4.98 11.67
N VAL A 142 12.74 5.09 11.35
CA VAL A 142 13.57 3.92 11.04
C VAL A 142 13.71 3.06 12.30
N LEU A 143 13.36 1.79 12.20
CA LEU A 143 13.60 0.81 13.26
C LEU A 143 15.08 0.43 13.28
N SER A 144 15.71 0.60 14.43
CA SER A 144 17.13 0.26 14.65
C SER A 144 17.34 -0.16 16.11
N ALA A 145 18.54 -0.63 16.41
CA ALA A 145 18.90 -0.95 17.80
C ALA A 145 18.87 0.26 18.75
N SER A 146 18.93 1.48 18.19
CA SER A 146 18.92 2.74 18.96
C SER A 146 17.56 3.42 19.03
N GLY A 147 16.53 2.93 18.33
CA GLY A 147 15.19 3.52 18.37
C GLY A 147 14.31 3.09 17.20
N GLY A 148 13.15 3.73 17.12
CA GLY A 148 12.08 3.38 16.19
C GLY A 148 11.15 2.31 16.76
N SER A 149 10.09 2.03 16.03
CA SER A 149 9.11 1.00 16.40
C SER A 149 8.49 0.41 15.13
N ALA A 150 7.95 -0.79 15.27
CA ALA A 150 7.04 -1.33 14.26
C ALA A 150 5.79 -0.46 14.12
N TYR A 151 5.10 -0.63 12.99
CA TYR A 151 3.74 -0.13 12.80
C TYR A 151 2.79 -0.82 13.79
N SER A 152 1.66 -0.21 14.08
CA SER A 152 0.56 -0.94 14.73
C SER A 152 0.09 -2.10 13.84
N ASN A 153 -0.57 -3.09 14.42
CA ASN A 153 -1.02 -4.26 13.67
C ASN A 153 -2.56 -4.43 13.76
N PRO A 154 -3.32 -3.99 12.75
CA PRO A 154 -2.86 -3.27 11.57
C PRO A 154 -2.62 -1.77 11.84
N ASP A 155 -1.83 -1.14 10.97
CA ASP A 155 -1.77 0.30 10.78
C ASP A 155 -2.59 0.65 9.53
N VAL A 156 -3.37 1.72 9.56
CA VAL A 156 -4.16 2.15 8.41
C VAL A 156 -3.50 3.35 7.75
N LYS A 157 -3.08 3.18 6.50
CA LYS A 157 -2.61 4.28 5.65
C LYS A 157 -3.76 4.77 4.78
N SER A 158 -3.92 6.09 4.74
CA SER A 158 -4.91 6.74 3.85
C SER A 158 -4.23 7.87 3.08
N ILE A 159 -4.43 7.89 1.77
CA ILE A 159 -3.81 8.82 0.83
C ILE A 159 -4.92 9.53 0.06
N ASN A 160 -4.92 10.86 0.10
CA ASN A 160 -5.83 11.66 -0.69
C ASN A 160 -5.29 11.79 -2.12
N LEU A 161 -6.03 11.30 -3.10
CA LEU A 161 -5.67 11.33 -4.52
C LEU A 161 -6.28 12.52 -5.28
N ALA A 162 -7.06 13.37 -4.61
CA ALA A 162 -7.81 14.46 -5.25
C ALA A 162 -6.95 15.44 -6.06
N THR A 163 -5.70 15.68 -5.64
CA THR A 163 -4.78 16.58 -6.33
C THR A 163 -4.01 15.93 -7.47
N THR A 164 -4.06 14.62 -7.57
CA THR A 164 -3.27 13.83 -8.53
C THR A 164 -4.13 13.33 -9.68
N LEU A 165 -5.45 13.19 -9.45
CA LEU A 165 -6.38 12.80 -10.51
C LEU A 165 -6.63 13.98 -11.47
N PRO A 166 -6.69 13.72 -12.80
CA PRO A 166 -7.05 14.75 -13.75
C PRO A 166 -8.48 15.28 -13.47
N ALA A 167 -8.72 16.54 -13.77
CA ALA A 167 -10.01 17.20 -13.51
C ALA A 167 -11.20 16.56 -14.27
N ASN A 168 -10.92 15.82 -15.33
CA ASN A 168 -11.87 14.99 -16.10
C ASN A 168 -11.13 13.70 -16.49
N PRO A 169 -11.25 12.61 -15.71
CA PRO A 169 -10.69 11.33 -16.08
C PRO A 169 -11.43 10.67 -17.24
#